data_6e9aba94ad86b7a512041b4d6bfeaa52
#
_entry.id   6e9aba94ad86b7a512041b4d6bfeaa52
#
_cell.length_a   1.000
_cell.length_b   1.000
_cell.length_c   1.000
_cell.angle_alpha   90.00
_cell.angle_beta   90.00
_cell.angle_gamma   90.00
#
_symmetry.space_group_name_H-M   'P 1'
#
loop_
_entity.id
_entity.type
_entity.pdbx_description
1 polymer ?
#
loop_
_entity_poly.entity_id
_entity_poly.type
_entity_poly.pdbx_seq_one_letter_code
_entity_poly.pdbx_strand_id
1 'polypeptide(L)'
;MATEAKLRQLADKGCPVYYFYSSERYLVRQAVAAAVRVLSADSDEDATILDGAAPELEQLIMAAGTISFFGTRRVVVLPEIDPAAYGSKDLDELCSTLSSLENAVAVLGSVFPLERSKLKLGKQAQKLQAQCKAIGYTEELAKPRPFELKNLMMERAKAQGASLPDGAATALLERCGEDPFLLENEVDKLCALSGYQTVSASMVAEMGTVSLEADVFEMIRMITAKNATGACKKLQTLLRLQQEPIAITAAMIGSYVDLDRVKLGAAKRKNYSAVHKDFGYKGSDYRLKRSAETAAHYTLPQLEACLQVLLELDQSLKSQPVAAQTLLETALCRLALAGSGR
;
A
#
# COMPACT_ATOMS: atom_id res chain seq x y z
N MET A 1 -0.53 -13.51 4.86
CA MET A 1 -1.14 -13.18 6.17
C MET A 1 -1.64 -14.47 6.81
N ALA A 2 -1.38 -14.68 8.09
CA ALA A 2 -1.88 -15.87 8.77
C ALA A 2 -3.41 -15.92 8.69
N THR A 3 -3.96 -17.08 8.35
CA THR A 3 -5.41 -17.28 8.35
C THR A 3 -5.92 -17.30 9.80
N GLU A 4 -7.18 -16.94 10.02
CA GLU A 4 -7.81 -17.03 11.37
C GLU A 4 -7.69 -18.44 11.95
N ALA A 5 -7.79 -19.47 11.11
CA ALA A 5 -7.59 -20.87 11.52
C ALA A 5 -6.19 -21.11 12.11
N LYS A 6 -5.14 -20.53 11.48
CA LYS A 6 -3.77 -20.64 11.99
C LYS A 6 -3.60 -19.88 13.31
N LEU A 7 -4.19 -18.69 13.42
CA LEU A 7 -4.14 -17.90 14.64
C LEU A 7 -4.83 -18.63 15.80
N ARG A 8 -6.01 -19.24 15.56
CA ARG A 8 -6.71 -20.09 16.55
C ARG A 8 -5.84 -21.28 16.97
N GLN A 9 -5.27 -22.00 16.02
CA GLN A 9 -4.37 -23.13 16.34
C GLN A 9 -3.17 -22.71 17.20
N LEU A 10 -2.62 -21.51 17.01
CA LEU A 10 -1.55 -20.97 17.84
C LEU A 10 -2.04 -20.56 19.22
N ALA A 11 -3.22 -19.97 19.31
CA ALA A 11 -3.88 -19.61 20.57
C ALA A 11 -4.14 -20.86 21.42
N ASP A 12 -4.69 -21.93 20.82
CA ASP A 12 -4.95 -23.21 21.47
C ASP A 12 -3.66 -23.87 22.02
N LYS A 13 -2.51 -23.63 21.36
CA LYS A 13 -1.19 -24.07 21.83
C LYS A 13 -0.58 -23.16 22.91
N GLY A 14 -1.30 -22.12 23.32
CA GLY A 14 -0.84 -21.18 24.33
C GLY A 14 0.29 -20.24 23.90
N CYS A 15 0.39 -19.92 22.60
CA CYS A 15 1.39 -18.99 22.09
C CYS A 15 1.32 -17.64 22.84
N PRO A 16 2.41 -17.18 23.49
CA PRO A 16 2.36 -15.98 24.34
C PRO A 16 2.59 -14.68 23.56
N VAL A 17 3.20 -14.72 22.38
CA VAL A 17 3.59 -13.51 21.61
C VAL A 17 3.27 -13.69 20.13
N TYR A 18 2.64 -12.67 19.54
CA TYR A 18 2.38 -12.55 18.11
C TYR A 18 3.03 -11.27 17.63
N TYR A 19 3.94 -11.35 16.67
CA TYR A 19 4.65 -10.20 16.13
C TYR A 19 4.50 -10.13 14.61
N PHE A 20 3.87 -9.05 14.14
CA PHE A 20 3.63 -8.78 12.73
C PHE A 20 4.43 -7.55 12.29
N TYR A 21 5.11 -7.65 11.16
CA TYR A 21 5.84 -6.51 10.63
C TYR A 21 5.81 -6.47 9.11
N SER A 22 5.86 -5.25 8.54
CA SER A 22 5.76 -5.01 7.10
C SER A 22 6.38 -3.66 6.73
N SER A 23 6.47 -3.37 5.43
CA SER A 23 6.62 -2.01 4.92
C SER A 23 5.29 -1.26 4.82
N GLU A 24 4.18 -1.95 4.90
CA GLU A 24 2.82 -1.43 4.71
C GLU A 24 2.08 -1.41 6.05
N ARG A 25 1.86 -0.21 6.59
CA ARG A 25 1.14 -0.01 7.87
C ARG A 25 -0.23 -0.69 7.90
N TYR A 26 -0.95 -0.61 6.77
CA TYR A 26 -2.25 -1.23 6.64
C TYR A 26 -2.22 -2.74 6.92
N LEU A 27 -1.25 -3.47 6.37
CA LEU A 27 -1.12 -4.92 6.57
C LEU A 27 -0.84 -5.28 8.03
N VAL A 28 0.02 -4.50 8.68
CA VAL A 28 0.33 -4.68 10.11
C VAL A 28 -0.93 -4.51 10.95
N ARG A 29 -1.68 -3.42 10.73
CA ARG A 29 -2.94 -3.15 11.45
C ARG A 29 -3.98 -4.25 11.25
N GLN A 30 -4.14 -4.74 10.03
CA GLN A 30 -5.06 -5.84 9.72
C GLN A 30 -4.66 -7.13 10.42
N ALA A 31 -3.37 -7.48 10.42
CA ALA A 31 -2.88 -8.69 11.08
C ALA A 31 -3.01 -8.60 12.60
N VAL A 32 -2.68 -7.46 13.19
CA VAL A 32 -2.88 -7.19 14.63
C VAL A 32 -4.36 -7.29 14.99
N ALA A 33 -5.25 -6.62 14.24
CA ALA A 33 -6.68 -6.66 14.49
C ALA A 33 -7.26 -8.09 14.36
N ALA A 34 -6.80 -8.86 13.37
CA ALA A 34 -7.20 -10.26 13.21
C ALA A 34 -6.74 -11.13 14.37
N ALA A 35 -5.49 -10.95 14.84
CA ALA A 35 -4.98 -11.66 16.01
C ALA A 35 -5.76 -11.30 17.28
N VAL A 36 -6.00 -10.01 17.53
CA VAL A 36 -6.79 -9.55 18.68
C VAL A 36 -8.19 -10.16 18.65
N ARG A 37 -8.89 -10.13 17.51
CA ARG A 37 -10.23 -10.70 17.35
C ARG A 37 -10.26 -12.19 17.70
N VAL A 38 -9.26 -12.95 17.27
CA VAL A 38 -9.17 -14.38 17.56
C VAL A 38 -8.85 -14.65 19.03
N LEU A 39 -7.93 -13.86 19.61
CA LEU A 39 -7.48 -14.04 20.99
C LEU A 39 -8.50 -13.55 22.02
N SER A 40 -9.34 -12.57 21.67
CA SER A 40 -10.41 -12.04 22.52
C SER A 40 -11.76 -12.72 22.29
N ALA A 41 -11.86 -13.68 21.36
CA ALA A 41 -13.14 -14.28 20.99
C ALA A 41 -13.85 -15.00 22.16
N ASP A 42 -13.09 -15.54 23.10
CA ASP A 42 -13.58 -16.27 24.27
C ASP A 42 -13.39 -15.48 25.60
N SER A 43 -13.12 -14.17 25.49
CA SER A 43 -12.89 -13.29 26.65
C SER A 43 -13.94 -12.20 26.71
N ASP A 44 -14.53 -11.99 27.89
CA ASP A 44 -15.40 -10.84 28.17
C ASP A 44 -14.60 -9.54 28.46
N GLU A 45 -13.27 -9.61 28.45
CA GLU A 45 -12.40 -8.47 28.69
C GLU A 45 -11.86 -7.88 27.38
N ASP A 46 -11.90 -6.56 27.27
CA ASP A 46 -11.32 -5.84 26.15
C ASP A 46 -9.78 -5.95 26.15
N ALA A 47 -9.20 -5.99 24.95
CA ALA A 47 -7.76 -5.95 24.80
C ALA A 47 -7.19 -4.61 25.27
N THR A 48 -6.09 -4.65 26.03
CA THR A 48 -5.39 -3.44 26.49
C THR A 48 -4.45 -2.95 25.36
N ILE A 49 -4.72 -1.77 24.83
CA ILE A 49 -3.92 -1.17 23.74
C ILE A 49 -2.93 -0.18 24.34
N LEU A 50 -1.65 -0.38 24.05
CA LEU A 50 -0.56 0.52 24.41
C LEU A 50 -0.06 1.21 23.13
N ASP A 51 -0.52 2.44 22.92
CA ASP A 51 -0.19 3.22 21.73
C ASP A 51 1.17 3.92 21.86
N GLY A 52 1.82 4.14 20.74
CA GLY A 52 3.08 4.87 20.62
C GLY A 52 4.21 4.06 20.01
N ALA A 53 5.24 4.76 19.56
CA ALA A 53 6.42 4.13 18.97
C ALA A 53 7.27 3.36 20.01
N ALA A 54 7.27 3.82 21.26
CA ALA A 54 7.92 3.17 22.39
C ALA A 54 7.06 3.36 23.65
N PRO A 55 5.97 2.58 23.81
CA PRO A 55 5.16 2.60 25.04
C PRO A 55 6.01 2.34 26.29
N GLU A 56 5.62 2.95 27.40
CA GLU A 56 6.32 2.78 28.68
C GLU A 56 6.23 1.31 29.14
N LEU A 57 7.37 0.74 29.50
CA LEU A 57 7.46 -0.67 29.92
C LEU A 57 6.68 -0.96 31.19
N GLU A 58 6.58 0.01 32.09
CA GLU A 58 5.75 -0.10 33.30
C GLU A 58 4.29 -0.36 32.97
N GLN A 59 3.74 0.30 31.92
CA GLN A 59 2.36 0.04 31.46
C GLN A 59 2.20 -1.38 30.91
N LEU A 60 3.19 -1.88 30.18
CA LEU A 60 3.19 -3.26 29.69
C LEU A 60 3.23 -4.26 30.85
N ILE A 61 4.12 -4.04 31.82
CA ILE A 61 4.25 -4.91 33.00
C ILE A 61 2.96 -4.90 33.81
N MET A 62 2.36 -3.74 34.04
CA MET A 62 1.06 -3.63 34.74
C MET A 62 -0.06 -4.33 34.00
N ALA A 63 -0.16 -4.12 32.68
CA ALA A 63 -1.19 -4.75 31.85
C ALA A 63 -1.03 -6.27 31.80
N ALA A 64 0.20 -6.76 31.69
CA ALA A 64 0.51 -8.18 31.64
C ALA A 64 0.42 -8.88 33.00
N GLY A 65 0.75 -8.16 34.10
CA GLY A 65 0.72 -8.71 35.48
C GLY A 65 -0.66 -8.73 36.11
N THR A 66 -1.66 -8.06 35.52
CA THR A 66 -3.02 -8.07 36.08
C THR A 66 -3.71 -9.40 35.76
N ILE A 67 -4.12 -10.11 36.76
CA ILE A 67 -4.85 -11.39 36.59
C ILE A 67 -6.29 -11.10 36.14
N SER A 68 -6.73 -11.77 35.06
CA SER A 68 -8.12 -11.71 34.62
C SER A 68 -9.05 -12.31 35.68
N PHE A 69 -10.15 -11.62 35.94
CA PHE A 69 -11.17 -12.10 36.88
C PHE A 69 -11.83 -13.41 36.39
N PHE A 70 -11.87 -13.61 35.09
CA PHE A 70 -12.49 -14.79 34.46
C PHE A 70 -11.52 -15.92 34.17
N GLY A 71 -10.25 -15.82 34.60
CA GLY A 71 -9.24 -16.86 34.40
C GLY A 71 -8.73 -16.96 32.92
N THR A 72 -9.13 -16.04 32.08
CA THR A 72 -8.65 -15.95 30.68
C THR A 72 -7.34 -15.19 30.62
N ARG A 73 -6.52 -15.44 29.57
CA ARG A 73 -5.31 -14.67 29.34
C ARG A 73 -5.68 -13.28 28.83
N ARG A 74 -5.09 -12.24 29.41
CA ARG A 74 -5.25 -10.87 28.94
C ARG A 74 -4.54 -10.65 27.61
N VAL A 75 -5.18 -9.92 26.69
CA VAL A 75 -4.58 -9.54 25.41
C VAL A 75 -4.01 -8.13 25.54
N VAL A 76 -2.68 -7.99 25.42
CA VAL A 76 -1.99 -6.71 25.42
C VAL A 76 -1.49 -6.43 24.02
N VAL A 77 -1.83 -5.26 23.47
CA VAL A 77 -1.59 -4.91 22.08
C VAL A 77 -0.65 -3.71 21.99
N LEU A 78 0.44 -3.87 21.25
CA LEU A 78 1.37 -2.81 20.88
C LEU A 78 1.30 -2.64 19.34
N PRO A 79 0.35 -1.86 18.83
CA PRO A 79 -0.05 -1.94 17.41
C PRO A 79 1.01 -1.43 16.44
N GLU A 80 1.84 -0.47 16.86
CA GLU A 80 2.86 0.17 15.99
C GLU A 80 4.10 0.57 16.80
N ILE A 81 4.87 -0.41 17.29
CA ILE A 81 6.13 -0.10 17.97
C ILE A 81 7.28 0.10 16.97
N ASP A 82 8.16 1.04 17.29
CA ASP A 82 9.45 1.20 16.64
C ASP A 82 10.57 0.74 17.58
N PRO A 83 11.16 -0.44 17.32
CA PRO A 83 12.26 -0.93 18.15
C PRO A 83 13.46 0.04 18.24
N ALA A 84 13.64 0.94 17.24
CA ALA A 84 14.71 1.92 17.25
C ALA A 84 14.46 3.08 18.22
N ALA A 85 13.23 3.31 18.64
CA ALA A 85 12.87 4.32 19.61
C ALA A 85 13.19 3.91 21.06
N TYR A 86 13.41 2.61 21.31
CA TYR A 86 13.85 2.13 22.62
C TYR A 86 15.35 2.28 22.81
N GLY A 87 15.77 2.65 24.03
CA GLY A 87 17.14 2.50 24.47
C GLY A 87 17.56 1.01 24.50
N SER A 88 18.87 0.75 24.50
CA SER A 88 19.34 -0.65 24.52
C SER A 88 18.84 -1.43 25.76
N LYS A 89 18.83 -0.75 26.93
CA LYS A 89 18.36 -1.34 28.19
C LYS A 89 16.86 -1.59 28.16
N ASP A 90 16.09 -0.60 27.70
CA ASP A 90 14.62 -0.70 27.64
C ASP A 90 14.17 -1.79 26.66
N LEU A 91 14.90 -1.96 25.55
CA LEU A 91 14.65 -3.06 24.62
C LEU A 91 14.96 -4.42 25.24
N ASP A 92 16.01 -4.53 26.06
CA ASP A 92 16.34 -5.75 26.81
C ASP A 92 15.25 -6.08 27.83
N GLU A 93 14.75 -5.08 28.51
CA GLU A 93 13.65 -5.20 29.45
C GLU A 93 12.33 -5.58 28.77
N LEU A 94 12.01 -4.97 27.61
CA LEU A 94 10.89 -5.37 26.76
C LEU A 94 10.98 -6.86 26.38
N CYS A 95 12.13 -7.29 25.87
CA CYS A 95 12.37 -8.68 25.50
C CYS A 95 12.22 -9.63 26.69
N SER A 96 12.70 -9.24 27.87
CA SER A 96 12.57 -10.00 29.12
C SER A 96 11.11 -10.10 29.56
N THR A 97 10.36 -9.00 29.54
CA THR A 97 8.94 -8.95 29.89
C THR A 97 8.12 -9.84 28.96
N LEU A 98 8.37 -9.77 27.64
CA LEU A 98 7.69 -10.64 26.67
C LEU A 98 7.98 -12.13 26.90
N SER A 99 9.14 -12.47 27.46
CA SER A 99 9.51 -13.87 27.76
C SER A 99 8.89 -14.40 29.05
N SER A 100 8.49 -13.50 29.95
CA SER A 100 7.92 -13.85 31.27
C SER A 100 6.39 -13.74 31.32
N LEU A 101 5.72 -13.65 30.16
CA LEU A 101 4.26 -13.57 30.09
C LEU A 101 3.62 -14.91 30.51
N GLU A 102 3.01 -14.96 31.69
CA GLU A 102 2.27 -16.14 32.18
C GLU A 102 0.76 -16.00 31.96
N ASN A 103 0.19 -14.84 32.31
CA ASN A 103 -1.25 -14.58 32.32
C ASN A 103 -1.71 -13.64 31.19
N ALA A 104 -0.82 -13.30 30.28
CA ALA A 104 -1.11 -12.40 29.15
C ALA A 104 -0.61 -12.96 27.83
N VAL A 105 -1.18 -12.44 26.74
CA VAL A 105 -0.71 -12.63 25.36
C VAL A 105 -0.39 -11.26 24.77
N ALA A 106 0.78 -11.10 24.21
CA ALA A 106 1.19 -9.87 23.56
C ALA A 106 1.01 -9.95 22.05
N VAL A 107 0.39 -8.93 21.46
CA VAL A 107 0.26 -8.75 20.01
C VAL A 107 1.00 -7.48 19.60
N LEU A 108 2.07 -7.62 18.83
CA LEU A 108 2.95 -6.52 18.42
C LEU A 108 2.87 -6.29 16.93
N GLY A 109 2.93 -5.00 16.54
CA GLY A 109 3.07 -4.57 15.15
C GLY A 109 4.26 -3.63 14.96
N SER A 110 4.96 -3.73 13.84
CA SER A 110 6.02 -2.78 13.45
C SER A 110 6.01 -2.49 11.96
N VAL A 111 6.34 -1.25 11.59
CA VAL A 111 6.44 -0.83 10.19
C VAL A 111 7.88 -0.44 9.90
N PHE A 112 8.50 -1.07 8.90
CA PHE A 112 9.88 -0.84 8.52
C PHE A 112 10.01 -0.33 7.08
N PRO A 113 10.94 0.59 6.80
CA PRO A 113 11.16 1.05 5.43
C PRO A 113 11.76 -0.08 4.58
N LEU A 114 11.50 0.00 3.27
CA LEU A 114 12.15 -0.88 2.29
C LEU A 114 13.47 -0.26 1.81
N GLU A 115 14.51 -1.07 1.79
CA GLU A 115 15.76 -0.74 1.13
C GLU A 115 16.12 -1.84 0.12
N ARG A 116 16.31 -1.48 -1.16
CA ARG A 116 16.57 -2.43 -2.25
C ARG A 116 15.59 -3.62 -2.29
N SER A 117 14.29 -3.31 -2.12
CA SER A 117 13.18 -4.29 -2.12
C SER A 117 13.17 -5.28 -0.94
N LYS A 118 13.95 -5.04 0.12
CA LYS A 118 13.93 -5.81 1.37
C LYS A 118 13.59 -4.89 2.54
N LEU A 119 12.98 -5.44 3.57
CA LEU A 119 12.75 -4.69 4.80
C LEU A 119 14.09 -4.33 5.45
N LYS A 120 14.27 -3.05 5.78
CA LYS A 120 15.44 -2.56 6.50
C LYS A 120 15.22 -2.70 7.99
N LEU A 121 15.66 -3.81 8.54
CA LEU A 121 15.65 -4.07 9.97
C LEU A 121 16.96 -3.56 10.60
N GLY A 122 16.85 -2.53 11.47
CA GLY A 122 17.96 -2.09 12.31
C GLY A 122 18.32 -3.17 13.36
N LYS A 123 19.44 -2.97 14.07
CA LYS A 123 19.92 -3.94 15.09
C LYS A 123 18.88 -4.24 16.18
N GLN A 124 18.19 -3.20 16.68
CA GLN A 124 17.14 -3.35 17.69
C GLN A 124 15.94 -4.12 17.15
N ALA A 125 15.52 -3.86 15.91
CA ALA A 125 14.44 -4.59 15.25
C ALA A 125 14.78 -6.07 15.03
N GLN A 126 16.02 -6.38 14.63
CA GLN A 126 16.50 -7.77 14.49
C GLN A 126 16.50 -8.49 15.84
N LYS A 127 16.89 -7.80 16.93
CA LYS A 127 16.90 -8.36 18.27
C LYS A 127 15.49 -8.71 18.73
N LEU A 128 14.55 -7.75 18.60
CA LEU A 128 13.14 -7.98 18.96
C LEU A 128 12.53 -9.10 18.12
N GLN A 129 12.79 -9.12 16.80
CA GLN A 129 12.32 -10.18 15.92
C GLN A 129 12.83 -11.55 16.33
N ALA A 130 14.12 -11.66 16.63
CA ALA A 130 14.73 -12.92 17.06
C ALA A 130 14.10 -13.43 18.38
N GLN A 131 13.88 -12.52 19.32
CA GLN A 131 13.22 -12.83 20.60
C GLN A 131 11.77 -13.29 20.40
N CYS A 132 10.96 -12.51 19.67
CA CYS A 132 9.56 -12.87 19.42
C CYS A 132 9.43 -14.20 18.67
N LYS A 133 10.38 -14.49 17.74
CA LYS A 133 10.42 -15.75 17.02
C LYS A 133 10.79 -16.95 17.93
N ALA A 134 11.60 -16.72 18.95
CA ALA A 134 12.00 -17.78 19.89
C ALA A 134 10.87 -18.16 20.85
N ILE A 135 10.05 -17.18 21.26
CA ILE A 135 9.02 -17.39 22.30
C ILE A 135 7.59 -17.48 21.73
N GLY A 136 7.36 -17.12 20.49
CA GLY A 136 6.02 -17.01 19.93
C GLY A 136 5.96 -17.11 18.42
N TYR A 137 4.97 -16.44 17.84
CA TYR A 137 4.72 -16.40 16.41
C TYR A 137 5.18 -15.06 15.82
N THR A 138 5.93 -15.12 14.73
CA THR A 138 6.42 -13.93 14.02
C THR A 138 6.15 -14.08 12.53
N GLU A 139 5.60 -13.04 11.91
CA GLU A 139 5.29 -13.04 10.48
C GLU A 139 5.73 -11.73 9.81
N GLU A 140 6.51 -11.84 8.74
CA GLU A 140 6.75 -10.77 7.78
C GLU A 140 5.61 -10.73 6.78
N LEU A 141 4.89 -9.60 6.73
CA LEU A 141 3.76 -9.41 5.82
C LEU A 141 4.27 -8.75 4.53
N ALA A 142 4.33 -9.52 3.47
CA ALA A 142 4.68 -9.01 2.15
C ALA A 142 3.53 -8.20 1.53
N LYS A 143 3.86 -7.16 0.74
CA LYS A 143 2.86 -6.44 -0.04
C LYS A 143 2.12 -7.42 -0.96
N PRO A 144 0.78 -7.45 -0.94
CA PRO A 144 0.02 -8.35 -1.79
C PRO A 144 0.26 -8.04 -3.27
N ARG A 145 0.31 -9.09 -4.09
CA ARG A 145 0.33 -8.96 -5.54
C ARG A 145 -1.08 -8.61 -6.06
N PRO A 146 -1.22 -8.07 -7.26
CA PRO A 146 -2.53 -7.72 -7.84
C PRO A 146 -3.56 -8.84 -7.81
N PHE A 147 -3.13 -10.07 -8.06
CA PHE A 147 -3.98 -11.26 -7.96
C PHE A 147 -4.47 -11.49 -6.51
N GLU A 148 -3.58 -11.32 -5.52
CA GLU A 148 -3.93 -11.47 -4.11
C GLU A 148 -4.86 -10.34 -3.64
N LEU A 149 -4.64 -9.10 -4.13
CA LEU A 149 -5.55 -7.97 -3.89
C LEU A 149 -6.94 -8.23 -4.45
N LYS A 150 -7.03 -8.79 -5.67
CA LYS A 150 -8.33 -9.17 -6.26
C LYS A 150 -9.06 -10.19 -5.38
N ASN A 151 -8.36 -11.22 -4.92
CA ASN A 151 -8.94 -12.23 -4.04
C ASN A 151 -9.41 -11.60 -2.73
N LEU A 152 -8.62 -10.74 -2.11
CA LEU A 152 -8.99 -10.02 -0.88
C LEU A 152 -10.27 -9.18 -1.09
N MET A 153 -10.36 -8.44 -2.20
CA MET A 153 -11.56 -7.68 -2.55
C MET A 153 -12.80 -8.57 -2.73
N MET A 154 -12.64 -9.69 -3.43
CA MET A 154 -13.74 -10.64 -3.66
C MET A 154 -14.20 -11.31 -2.35
N GLU A 155 -13.26 -11.70 -1.48
CA GLU A 155 -13.55 -12.26 -0.16
C GLU A 155 -14.25 -11.23 0.74
N ARG A 156 -13.79 -9.96 0.72
CA ARG A 156 -14.42 -8.89 1.48
C ARG A 156 -15.86 -8.62 1.04
N ALA A 157 -16.13 -8.57 -0.26
CA ALA A 157 -17.48 -8.42 -0.78
C ALA A 157 -18.37 -9.60 -0.35
N LYS A 158 -17.85 -10.83 -0.43
CA LYS A 158 -18.55 -12.04 0.00
C LYS A 158 -18.88 -12.02 1.49
N ALA A 159 -17.97 -11.55 2.32
CA ALA A 159 -18.18 -11.44 3.78
C ALA A 159 -19.30 -10.48 4.14
N GLN A 160 -19.61 -9.51 3.26
CA GLN A 160 -20.74 -8.57 3.40
C GLN A 160 -22.03 -9.07 2.71
N GLY A 161 -22.03 -10.28 2.17
CA GLY A 161 -23.17 -10.85 1.44
C GLY A 161 -23.29 -10.40 -0.01
N ALA A 162 -22.32 -9.65 -0.54
CA ALA A 162 -22.27 -9.17 -1.92
C ALA A 162 -21.40 -10.08 -2.81
N SER A 163 -21.51 -9.88 -4.13
CA SER A 163 -20.67 -10.55 -5.13
C SER A 163 -19.85 -9.52 -5.90
N LEU A 164 -18.54 -9.70 -5.98
CA LEU A 164 -17.62 -8.90 -6.80
C LEU A 164 -16.99 -9.82 -7.86
N PRO A 165 -17.50 -9.85 -9.11
CA PRO A 165 -16.93 -10.66 -10.18
C PRO A 165 -15.51 -10.25 -10.55
N ASP A 166 -14.69 -11.17 -11.08
CA ASP A 166 -13.28 -10.92 -11.43
C ASP A 166 -13.07 -9.70 -12.34
N GLY A 167 -13.96 -9.51 -13.32
CA GLY A 167 -13.91 -8.32 -14.19
C GLY A 167 -14.13 -7.00 -13.46
N ALA A 168 -15.04 -6.96 -12.47
CA ALA A 168 -15.25 -5.78 -11.63
C ALA A 168 -14.07 -5.55 -10.66
N ALA A 169 -13.53 -6.62 -10.08
CA ALA A 169 -12.33 -6.54 -9.24
C ALA A 169 -11.10 -6.03 -10.03
N THR A 170 -10.95 -6.46 -11.29
CA THR A 170 -9.90 -5.96 -12.19
C THR A 170 -10.10 -4.47 -12.49
N ALA A 171 -11.31 -4.07 -12.86
CA ALA A 171 -11.63 -2.66 -13.10
C ALA A 171 -11.37 -1.78 -11.88
N LEU A 172 -11.70 -2.28 -10.68
CA LEU A 172 -11.45 -1.56 -9.43
C LEU A 172 -9.96 -1.39 -9.16
N LEU A 173 -9.17 -2.43 -9.34
CA LEU A 173 -7.71 -2.38 -9.21
C LEU A 173 -7.07 -1.39 -10.20
N GLU A 174 -7.58 -1.34 -11.44
CA GLU A 174 -7.11 -0.41 -12.46
C GLU A 174 -7.41 1.05 -12.12
N ARG A 175 -8.54 1.32 -11.46
CA ARG A 175 -8.96 2.68 -11.09
C ARG A 175 -8.32 3.17 -9.80
N CYS A 176 -8.28 2.34 -8.77
CA CYS A 176 -7.82 2.71 -7.43
C CYS A 176 -6.32 2.47 -7.23
N GLY A 177 -5.68 1.67 -8.11
CA GLY A 177 -4.30 1.23 -7.90
C GLY A 177 -4.18 0.10 -6.88
N GLU A 178 -2.96 -0.12 -6.39
CA GLU A 178 -2.61 -1.25 -5.51
C GLU A 178 -2.58 -0.88 -4.02
N ASP A 179 -3.31 0.16 -3.61
CA ASP A 179 -3.45 0.51 -2.18
C ASP A 179 -4.54 -0.35 -1.54
N PRO A 180 -4.19 -1.29 -0.62
CA PRO A 180 -5.16 -2.19 -0.03
C PRO A 180 -6.23 -1.47 0.78
N PHE A 181 -5.88 -0.36 1.48
CA PHE A 181 -6.81 0.42 2.28
C PHE A 181 -7.86 1.11 1.41
N LEU A 182 -7.41 1.74 0.31
CA LEU A 182 -8.31 2.39 -0.65
C LEU A 182 -9.23 1.35 -1.31
N LEU A 183 -8.67 0.21 -1.73
CA LEU A 183 -9.43 -0.88 -2.35
C LEU A 183 -10.51 -1.43 -1.41
N GLU A 184 -10.19 -1.61 -0.13
CA GLU A 184 -11.13 -2.10 0.87
C GLU A 184 -12.30 -1.14 1.06
N ASN A 185 -12.02 0.16 1.23
CA ASN A 185 -13.06 1.19 1.36
C ASN A 185 -13.94 1.29 0.10
N GLU A 186 -13.35 1.14 -1.08
CA GLU A 186 -14.09 1.15 -2.33
C GLU A 186 -14.99 -0.08 -2.49
N VAL A 187 -14.52 -1.26 -2.08
CA VAL A 187 -15.36 -2.47 -2.04
C VAL A 187 -16.55 -2.25 -1.12
N ASP A 188 -16.34 -1.73 0.10
CA ASP A 188 -17.41 -1.49 1.06
C ASP A 188 -18.45 -0.52 0.51
N LYS A 189 -17.99 0.59 -0.07
CA LYS A 189 -18.85 1.58 -0.72
C LYS A 189 -19.67 0.97 -1.86
N LEU A 190 -19.04 0.21 -2.75
CA LEU A 190 -19.71 -0.40 -3.90
C LEU A 190 -20.66 -1.52 -3.50
N CYS A 191 -20.34 -2.30 -2.46
CA CYS A 191 -21.26 -3.27 -1.88
C CYS A 191 -22.52 -2.60 -1.33
N ALA A 192 -22.37 -1.52 -0.58
CA ALA A 192 -23.50 -0.75 -0.07
C ALA A 192 -24.34 -0.14 -1.22
N LEU A 193 -23.71 0.45 -2.24
CA LEU A 193 -24.38 1.02 -3.41
C LEU A 193 -25.14 -0.05 -4.24
N SER A 194 -24.64 -1.27 -4.29
CA SER A 194 -25.34 -2.38 -4.95
C SER A 194 -26.49 -2.97 -4.13
N GLY A 195 -26.74 -2.46 -2.92
CA GLY A 195 -27.67 -3.09 -1.97
C GLY A 195 -27.21 -4.48 -1.54
N TYR A 196 -25.89 -4.67 -1.42
CA TYR A 196 -25.24 -5.96 -1.11
C TYR A 196 -25.55 -7.08 -2.11
N GLN A 197 -25.78 -6.68 -3.37
CA GLN A 197 -25.96 -7.60 -4.50
C GLN A 197 -24.65 -7.71 -5.31
N THR A 198 -24.76 -7.97 -6.62
CA THR A 198 -23.59 -8.05 -7.50
C THR A 198 -23.08 -6.68 -7.89
N VAL A 199 -21.81 -6.39 -7.58
CA VAL A 199 -21.09 -5.20 -8.04
C VAL A 199 -20.64 -5.40 -9.48
N SER A 200 -21.23 -4.66 -10.42
CA SER A 200 -20.87 -4.75 -11.83
C SER A 200 -19.67 -3.89 -12.22
N ALA A 201 -19.00 -4.20 -13.31
CA ALA A 201 -17.91 -3.37 -13.84
C ALA A 201 -18.40 -1.97 -14.25
N SER A 202 -19.67 -1.81 -14.67
CA SER A 202 -20.27 -0.50 -14.96
C SER A 202 -20.41 0.35 -13.68
N MET A 203 -20.84 -0.24 -12.57
CA MET A 203 -20.87 0.46 -11.27
C MET A 203 -19.47 0.93 -10.85
N VAL A 204 -18.46 0.09 -11.03
CA VAL A 204 -17.06 0.48 -10.77
C VAL A 204 -16.65 1.64 -11.67
N ALA A 205 -17.02 1.63 -12.94
CA ALA A 205 -16.70 2.70 -13.88
C ALA A 205 -17.37 4.04 -13.55
N GLU A 206 -18.59 4.01 -13.02
CA GLU A 206 -19.37 5.23 -12.72
C GLU A 206 -19.09 5.77 -11.31
N MET A 207 -18.97 4.88 -10.33
CA MET A 207 -18.99 5.24 -8.89
C MET A 207 -17.64 4.98 -8.20
N GLY A 208 -16.73 4.24 -8.83
CA GLY A 208 -15.42 3.93 -8.26
C GLY A 208 -14.51 5.17 -8.21
N THR A 209 -13.82 5.35 -7.09
CA THR A 209 -12.76 6.37 -6.95
C THR A 209 -11.62 6.08 -7.92
N VAL A 210 -11.03 7.13 -8.47
CA VAL A 210 -9.87 7.01 -9.37
C VAL A 210 -8.65 7.55 -8.65
N SER A 211 -7.56 6.79 -8.61
CA SER A 211 -6.31 7.29 -8.07
C SER A 211 -5.70 8.34 -8.98
N LEU A 212 -4.91 9.26 -8.41
CA LEU A 212 -4.22 10.28 -9.20
C LEU A 212 -3.34 9.65 -10.29
N GLU A 213 -2.64 8.58 -9.97
CA GLU A 213 -1.79 7.85 -10.92
C GLU A 213 -2.59 7.25 -12.07
N ALA A 214 -3.78 6.70 -11.81
CA ALA A 214 -4.65 6.15 -12.85
C ALA A 214 -5.20 7.25 -13.75
N ASP A 215 -5.64 8.38 -13.17
CA ASP A 215 -6.11 9.55 -13.91
C ASP A 215 -5.01 10.16 -14.79
N VAL A 216 -3.80 10.29 -14.23
CA VAL A 216 -2.64 10.80 -14.97
C VAL A 216 -2.24 9.83 -16.08
N PHE A 217 -2.26 8.53 -15.84
CA PHE A 217 -1.96 7.54 -16.87
C PHE A 217 -3.00 7.56 -18.00
N GLU A 218 -4.27 7.74 -17.69
CA GLU A 218 -5.33 7.93 -18.69
C GLU A 218 -5.08 9.21 -19.51
N MET A 219 -4.71 10.30 -18.86
CA MET A 219 -4.35 11.55 -19.52
C MET A 219 -3.17 11.38 -20.50
N ILE A 220 -2.14 10.61 -20.12
CA ILE A 220 -1.01 10.27 -21.00
C ILE A 220 -1.48 9.44 -22.20
N ARG A 221 -2.39 8.47 -22.00
CA ARG A 221 -2.98 7.71 -23.11
C ARG A 221 -3.75 8.60 -24.07
N MET A 222 -4.48 9.60 -23.59
CA MET A 222 -5.16 10.59 -24.42
C MET A 222 -4.14 11.39 -25.25
N ILE A 223 -3.02 11.82 -24.65
CA ILE A 223 -1.92 12.49 -25.37
C ILE A 223 -1.36 11.59 -26.47
N THR A 224 -1.08 10.33 -26.14
CA THR A 224 -0.58 9.31 -27.09
C THR A 224 -1.54 9.11 -28.26
N ALA A 225 -2.85 9.11 -27.99
CA ALA A 225 -3.91 9.02 -29.00
C ALA A 225 -4.18 10.35 -29.74
N LYS A 226 -3.35 11.38 -29.56
CA LYS A 226 -3.49 12.73 -30.14
C LYS A 226 -4.77 13.47 -29.70
N ASN A 227 -5.36 13.08 -28.58
CA ASN A 227 -6.52 13.74 -27.98
C ASN A 227 -6.09 14.75 -26.90
N ALA A 228 -5.41 15.82 -27.31
CA ALA A 228 -4.95 16.88 -26.41
C ALA A 228 -6.11 17.58 -25.68
N THR A 229 -7.25 17.77 -26.37
CA THR A 229 -8.46 18.35 -25.77
C THR A 229 -9.00 17.51 -24.63
N GLY A 230 -9.04 16.18 -24.77
CA GLY A 230 -9.43 15.26 -23.72
C GLY A 230 -8.48 15.30 -22.53
N ALA A 231 -7.17 15.33 -22.80
CA ALA A 231 -6.14 15.43 -21.77
C ALA A 231 -6.26 16.74 -20.96
N CYS A 232 -6.48 17.88 -21.62
CA CYS A 232 -6.71 19.16 -20.94
C CYS A 232 -7.98 19.17 -20.09
N LYS A 233 -9.09 18.59 -20.58
CA LYS A 233 -10.32 18.45 -19.78
C LYS A 233 -10.10 17.59 -18.53
N LYS A 234 -9.34 16.52 -18.66
CA LYS A 234 -8.97 15.64 -17.53
C LYS A 234 -8.12 16.39 -16.51
N LEU A 235 -7.11 17.16 -16.96
CA LEU A 235 -6.30 18.01 -16.09
C LEU A 235 -7.17 19.02 -15.32
N GLN A 236 -8.09 19.72 -16.02
CA GLN A 236 -9.00 20.66 -15.38
C GLN A 236 -9.88 19.98 -14.31
N THR A 237 -10.30 18.74 -14.55
CA THR A 237 -11.03 17.94 -13.55
C THR A 237 -10.18 17.67 -12.32
N LEU A 238 -8.93 17.25 -12.48
CA LEU A 238 -7.99 17.02 -11.38
C LEU A 238 -7.77 18.28 -10.54
N LEU A 239 -7.58 19.43 -11.20
CA LEU A 239 -7.41 20.71 -10.52
C LEU A 239 -8.67 21.15 -9.77
N ARG A 240 -9.87 20.91 -10.32
CA ARG A 240 -11.16 21.16 -9.62
C ARG A 240 -11.33 20.26 -8.38
N LEU A 241 -10.82 19.04 -8.44
CA LEU A 241 -10.78 18.11 -7.31
C LEU A 241 -9.66 18.45 -6.31
N GLN A 242 -9.05 19.63 -6.44
CA GLN A 242 -7.98 20.15 -5.57
C GLN A 242 -6.74 19.24 -5.51
N GLN A 243 -6.47 18.50 -6.59
CA GLN A 243 -5.22 17.79 -6.70
C GLN A 243 -4.07 18.79 -6.87
N GLU A 244 -3.04 18.62 -6.04
CA GLU A 244 -1.88 19.52 -6.03
C GLU A 244 -1.11 19.46 -7.36
N PRO A 245 -0.81 20.62 -8.00
CA PRO A 245 -0.08 20.66 -9.27
C PRO A 245 1.26 19.92 -9.24
N ILE A 246 1.97 20.00 -8.12
CA ILE A 246 3.24 19.28 -7.93
C ILE A 246 3.00 17.76 -7.89
N ALA A 247 1.93 17.28 -7.25
CA ALA A 247 1.58 15.86 -7.21
C ALA A 247 1.20 15.34 -8.60
N ILE A 248 0.41 16.10 -9.37
CA ILE A 248 0.09 15.78 -10.78
C ILE A 248 1.37 15.67 -11.61
N THR A 249 2.28 16.64 -11.49
CA THR A 249 3.56 16.65 -12.21
C THR A 249 4.43 15.45 -11.83
N ALA A 250 4.54 15.13 -10.53
CA ALA A 250 5.29 13.98 -10.05
C ALA A 250 4.73 12.65 -10.61
N ALA A 251 3.40 12.50 -10.66
CA ALA A 251 2.75 11.33 -11.24
C ALA A 251 3.00 11.24 -12.77
N MET A 252 2.99 12.39 -13.48
CA MET A 252 3.35 12.43 -14.91
C MET A 252 4.80 12.01 -15.13
N ILE A 253 5.74 12.57 -14.38
CA ILE A 253 7.17 12.19 -14.46
C ILE A 253 7.34 10.70 -14.23
N GLY A 254 6.75 10.17 -13.14
CA GLY A 254 6.81 8.74 -12.83
C GLY A 254 6.30 7.86 -13.98
N SER A 255 5.19 8.26 -14.61
CA SER A 255 4.61 7.52 -15.73
C SER A 255 5.51 7.56 -16.97
N TYR A 256 6.06 8.73 -17.36
CA TYR A 256 6.97 8.84 -18.52
C TYR A 256 8.31 8.13 -18.27
N VAL A 257 8.82 8.12 -17.04
CA VAL A 257 10.00 7.33 -16.66
C VAL A 257 9.72 5.83 -16.83
N ASP A 258 8.52 5.37 -16.49
CA ASP A 258 8.14 3.98 -16.72
C ASP A 258 8.06 3.64 -18.21
N LEU A 259 7.48 4.54 -19.04
CA LEU A 259 7.44 4.37 -20.48
C LEU A 259 8.85 4.27 -21.07
N ASP A 260 9.77 5.15 -20.66
CA ASP A 260 11.15 5.15 -21.12
C ASP A 260 11.89 3.87 -20.73
N ARG A 261 11.79 3.45 -19.48
CA ARG A 261 12.44 2.23 -18.98
C ARG A 261 11.97 0.97 -19.70
N VAL A 262 10.66 0.83 -19.92
CA VAL A 262 10.15 -0.35 -20.65
C VAL A 262 10.53 -0.31 -22.13
N LYS A 263 10.60 0.89 -22.74
CA LYS A 263 11.06 1.08 -24.12
C LYS A 263 12.54 0.72 -24.26
N LEU A 264 13.37 1.19 -23.33
CA LEU A 264 14.81 0.83 -23.26
C LEU A 264 15.00 -0.67 -23.04
N GLY A 265 14.17 -1.27 -22.18
CA GLY A 265 14.16 -2.72 -21.95
C GLY A 265 13.82 -3.48 -23.21
N ALA A 266 12.79 -3.09 -23.94
CA ALA A 266 12.37 -3.70 -25.20
C ALA A 266 13.46 -3.62 -26.27
N ALA A 267 14.18 -2.50 -26.37
CA ALA A 267 15.34 -2.35 -27.26
C ALA A 267 16.47 -3.33 -26.93
N LYS A 268 16.58 -3.75 -25.65
CA LYS A 268 17.53 -4.76 -25.17
C LYS A 268 16.92 -6.18 -25.09
N ARG A 269 15.77 -6.42 -25.74
CA ARG A 269 15.01 -7.68 -25.71
C ARG A 269 14.62 -8.15 -24.31
N LYS A 270 14.45 -7.24 -23.37
CA LYS A 270 13.95 -7.52 -22.03
C LYS A 270 12.45 -7.25 -21.95
N ASN A 271 11.72 -8.11 -21.26
CA ASN A 271 10.31 -7.87 -20.96
C ASN A 271 10.15 -6.94 -19.74
N TYR A 272 8.92 -6.49 -19.48
CA TYR A 272 8.62 -5.58 -18.38
C TYR A 272 8.97 -6.15 -17.00
N SER A 273 8.88 -7.47 -16.80
CA SER A 273 9.29 -8.13 -15.53
C SER A 273 10.79 -8.08 -15.31
N ALA A 274 11.60 -8.21 -16.38
CA ALA A 274 13.04 -8.01 -16.29
C ALA A 274 13.41 -6.55 -15.99
N VAL A 275 12.71 -5.60 -16.61
CA VAL A 275 12.86 -4.15 -16.34
C VAL A 275 12.50 -3.85 -14.89
N HIS A 276 11.41 -4.41 -14.37
CA HIS A 276 11.01 -4.29 -12.96
C HIS A 276 12.14 -4.67 -12.01
N LYS A 277 12.82 -5.78 -12.32
CA LYS A 277 13.93 -6.31 -11.52
C LYS A 277 15.19 -5.45 -11.62
N ASP A 278 15.55 -5.03 -12.85
CA ASP A 278 16.76 -4.25 -13.13
C ASP A 278 16.74 -2.88 -12.45
N PHE A 279 15.58 -2.22 -12.43
CA PHE A 279 15.41 -0.89 -11.81
C PHE A 279 14.95 -0.93 -10.36
N GLY A 280 14.82 -2.13 -9.77
CA GLY A 280 14.48 -2.30 -8.36
C GLY A 280 13.09 -1.79 -7.98
N TYR A 281 12.11 -1.92 -8.88
CA TYR A 281 10.73 -1.58 -8.58
C TYR A 281 10.20 -2.43 -7.44
N LYS A 282 9.35 -1.83 -6.62
CA LYS A 282 8.68 -2.50 -5.50
C LYS A 282 7.27 -2.94 -5.92
N GLY A 283 6.81 -4.06 -5.38
CA GLY A 283 5.48 -4.57 -5.66
C GLY A 283 5.40 -5.32 -7.00
N SER A 284 4.25 -5.18 -7.65
CA SER A 284 3.95 -5.88 -8.90
C SER A 284 4.55 -5.20 -10.14
N ASP A 285 4.80 -5.99 -11.17
CA ASP A 285 5.21 -5.50 -12.48
C ASP A 285 4.02 -5.07 -13.38
N TYR A 286 2.78 -5.14 -12.85
CA TYR A 286 1.55 -4.80 -13.56
C TYR A 286 1.55 -3.36 -14.11
N ARG A 287 2.05 -2.40 -13.34
CA ARG A 287 2.23 -1.01 -13.76
C ARG A 287 3.12 -0.92 -15.00
N LEU A 288 4.24 -1.63 -15.04
CA LEU A 288 5.15 -1.66 -16.17
C LEU A 288 4.56 -2.42 -17.38
N LYS A 289 3.72 -3.43 -17.15
CA LYS A 289 2.96 -4.10 -18.21
C LYS A 289 2.07 -3.11 -18.96
N ARG A 290 1.28 -2.30 -18.25
CA ARG A 290 0.46 -1.23 -18.84
C ARG A 290 1.30 -0.17 -19.56
N SER A 291 2.42 0.21 -18.96
CA SER A 291 3.36 1.16 -19.56
C SER A 291 3.97 0.62 -20.86
N ALA A 292 4.24 -0.67 -20.97
CA ALA A 292 4.79 -1.28 -22.18
C ALA A 292 3.84 -1.15 -23.39
N GLU A 293 2.53 -1.28 -23.17
CA GLU A 293 1.52 -1.09 -24.23
C GLU A 293 1.52 0.34 -24.76
N THR A 294 1.58 1.34 -23.88
CA THR A 294 1.63 2.76 -24.25
C THR A 294 2.97 3.14 -24.87
N ALA A 295 4.09 2.62 -24.32
CA ALA A 295 5.44 2.89 -24.83
C ALA A 295 5.68 2.35 -26.26
N ALA A 296 4.88 1.41 -26.74
CA ALA A 296 4.95 0.93 -28.11
C ALA A 296 4.74 2.06 -29.13
N HIS A 297 3.94 3.07 -28.79
CA HIS A 297 3.61 4.20 -29.65
C HIS A 297 4.67 5.32 -29.66
N TYR A 298 5.71 5.22 -28.86
CA TYR A 298 6.78 6.21 -28.76
C TYR A 298 8.12 5.65 -29.28
N THR A 299 8.96 6.53 -29.77
CA THR A 299 10.40 6.29 -29.95
C THR A 299 11.16 6.74 -28.71
N LEU A 300 12.41 6.26 -28.50
CA LEU A 300 13.25 6.74 -27.40
C LEU A 300 13.49 8.25 -27.42
N PRO A 301 13.87 8.87 -28.58
CA PRO A 301 14.02 10.33 -28.63
C PRO A 301 12.74 11.11 -28.28
N GLN A 302 11.57 10.58 -28.62
CA GLN A 302 10.30 11.21 -28.22
C GLN A 302 10.07 11.15 -26.71
N LEU A 303 10.41 10.04 -26.06
CA LEU A 303 10.29 9.90 -24.60
C LEU A 303 11.30 10.81 -23.88
N GLU A 304 12.53 10.92 -24.39
CA GLU A 304 13.53 11.87 -23.90
C GLU A 304 13.03 13.32 -24.00
N ALA A 305 12.46 13.71 -25.14
CA ALA A 305 11.86 15.03 -25.32
C ALA A 305 10.68 15.27 -24.36
N CYS A 306 9.84 14.27 -24.13
CA CYS A 306 8.74 14.36 -23.14
C CYS A 306 9.29 14.54 -21.71
N LEU A 307 10.31 13.80 -21.33
CA LEU A 307 10.95 13.92 -20.01
C LEU A 307 11.61 15.30 -19.84
N GLN A 308 12.19 15.87 -20.89
CA GLN A 308 12.73 17.23 -20.87
C GLN A 308 11.63 18.27 -20.63
N VAL A 309 10.47 18.16 -21.29
CA VAL A 309 9.30 19.03 -21.04
C VAL A 309 8.84 18.95 -19.59
N LEU A 310 8.82 17.76 -19.01
CA LEU A 310 8.40 17.56 -17.61
C LEU A 310 9.43 18.10 -16.61
N LEU A 311 10.72 18.01 -16.91
CA LEU A 311 11.78 18.61 -16.10
C LEU A 311 11.64 20.14 -16.06
N GLU A 312 11.40 20.76 -17.22
CA GLU A 312 11.17 22.20 -17.32
C GLU A 312 9.89 22.63 -16.59
N LEU A 313 8.82 21.82 -16.65
CA LEU A 313 7.59 22.03 -15.90
C LEU A 313 7.85 22.02 -14.39
N ASP A 314 8.54 21.00 -13.88
CA ASP A 314 8.86 20.88 -12.44
C ASP A 314 9.67 22.09 -11.95
N GLN A 315 10.66 22.53 -12.73
CA GLN A 315 11.44 23.74 -12.43
C GLN A 315 10.57 24.99 -12.44
N SER A 316 9.70 25.14 -13.44
CA SER A 316 8.84 26.32 -13.60
C SER A 316 7.82 26.44 -12.48
N LEU A 317 7.22 25.33 -12.04
CA LEU A 317 6.28 25.31 -10.91
C LEU A 317 6.91 25.74 -9.58
N LYS A 318 8.22 25.56 -9.44
CA LYS A 318 8.98 25.92 -8.22
C LYS A 318 9.57 27.33 -8.25
N SER A 319 9.74 27.94 -9.44
CA SER A 319 10.51 29.17 -9.58
C SER A 319 9.78 30.32 -10.24
N GLN A 320 8.69 30.08 -10.98
CA GLN A 320 8.03 31.12 -11.78
C GLN A 320 6.73 31.60 -11.12
N PRO A 321 6.44 32.90 -11.12
CA PRO A 321 5.18 33.48 -10.62
C PRO A 321 4.05 33.38 -11.66
N VAL A 322 3.91 32.19 -12.29
CA VAL A 322 2.86 31.90 -13.29
C VAL A 322 1.88 30.92 -12.66
N ALA A 323 0.59 31.09 -13.01
CA ALA A 323 -0.44 30.18 -12.53
C ALA A 323 -0.10 28.72 -12.90
N ALA A 324 -0.10 27.83 -11.92
CA ALA A 324 0.25 26.42 -12.09
C ALA A 324 -0.59 25.73 -13.17
N GLN A 325 -1.87 26.08 -13.27
CA GLN A 325 -2.76 25.59 -14.33
C GLN A 325 -2.21 25.89 -15.72
N THR A 326 -1.77 27.15 -15.96
CA THR A 326 -1.22 27.57 -17.26
C THR A 326 0.06 26.81 -17.61
N LEU A 327 0.94 26.60 -16.62
CA LEU A 327 2.16 25.82 -16.80
C LEU A 327 1.84 24.37 -17.17
N LEU A 328 0.90 23.74 -16.47
CA LEU A 328 0.47 22.36 -16.74
C LEU A 328 -0.19 22.22 -18.12
N GLU A 329 -1.11 23.12 -18.49
CA GLU A 329 -1.78 23.10 -19.81
C GLU A 329 -0.76 23.29 -20.93
N THR A 330 0.19 24.21 -20.77
CA THR A 330 1.29 24.42 -21.72
C THR A 330 2.15 23.17 -21.87
N ALA A 331 2.50 22.52 -20.75
CA ALA A 331 3.28 21.30 -20.78
C ALA A 331 2.52 20.16 -21.48
N LEU A 332 1.21 20.00 -21.27
CA LEU A 332 0.40 19.00 -21.99
C LEU A 332 0.42 19.21 -23.50
N CYS A 333 0.30 20.46 -23.97
CA CYS A 333 0.41 20.77 -25.39
C CYS A 333 1.80 20.40 -25.93
N ARG A 334 2.87 20.74 -25.21
CA ARG A 334 4.25 20.40 -25.59
C ARG A 334 4.50 18.89 -25.61
N LEU A 335 3.95 18.15 -24.65
CA LEU A 335 4.02 16.68 -24.62
C LEU A 335 3.31 16.06 -25.84
N ALA A 336 2.15 16.59 -26.22
CA ALA A 336 1.43 16.12 -27.41
C ALA A 336 2.23 16.37 -28.70
N LEU A 337 2.97 17.47 -28.80
CA LEU A 337 3.86 17.78 -29.92
C LEU A 337 5.09 16.87 -29.90
N ALA A 338 5.77 16.73 -28.76
CA ALA A 338 6.96 15.89 -28.64
C ALA A 338 6.64 14.41 -28.95
N GLY A 339 5.51 13.90 -28.49
CA GLY A 339 5.02 12.54 -28.80
C GLY A 339 4.62 12.35 -30.27
N SER A 340 4.30 13.41 -31.00
CA SER A 340 3.87 13.30 -32.41
C SER A 340 5.03 13.30 -33.45
N GLY A 341 6.25 13.59 -33.02
CA GLY A 341 7.43 13.59 -33.92
C GLY A 341 7.44 14.71 -34.94
N ARG A 342 6.78 15.84 -34.66
CA ARG A 342 6.81 17.08 -35.49
C ARG A 342 7.70 18.12 -34.86
#